data_e0b8b521bd9a1f23c06556a976bc87b3
#
_entry.id   e0b8b521bd9a1f23c06556a976bc87b3
#
_cell.length_a   1.000
_cell.length_b   1.000
_cell.length_c   1.000
_cell.angle_alpha   90.00
_cell.angle_beta   90.00
_cell.angle_gamma   90.00
#
_symmetry.space_group_name_H-M   'P 1'
#
loop_
_entity.id
_entity.type
_entity.pdbx_description
1 polymer ?
#
loop_
_entity_poly.entity_id
_entity_poly.type
_entity_poly.pdbx_seq_one_letter_code
_entity_poly.pdbx_strand_id
1 'polypeptide(L)'
;MTDTAETRAEDRAFFDANIRTPEMEMAEIGGDVPSADELTIEQINPHNPHLFLEDRWQEHFARLRAEDPVHLNELETSGRFWSVTKYEDVRAVDGDWETYSSAKGITLGIKEIAMSEETEPQGIQTFIAMDPPEHTAQRKTVRSVSAPSNLRNIEPMIRERTAELLDSLPEGESFD
;
A
#
# COMPACT_ATOMS: atom_id res chain seq x y z
N MET A 1 -20.20 -24.92 20.10
CA MET A 1 -19.08 -24.08 20.58
C MET A 1 -17.81 -24.91 20.48
N THR A 2 -17.36 -25.08 19.29
CA THR A 2 -16.13 -25.76 18.90
C THR A 2 -15.34 -24.75 18.12
N ASP A 3 -14.45 -24.39 18.69
CA ASP A 3 -13.03 -24.36 18.74
C ASP A 3 -12.39 -23.15 18.06
N THR A 4 -12.16 -22.12 18.86
CA THR A 4 -11.45 -20.89 18.50
C THR A 4 -9.93 -21.09 18.34
N ALA A 5 -9.36 -22.22 18.74
CA ALA A 5 -7.93 -22.48 18.69
C ALA A 5 -7.52 -23.13 17.36
N GLU A 6 -8.32 -24.05 16.83
CA GLU A 6 -8.11 -24.69 15.52
C GLU A 6 -8.30 -23.69 14.38
N THR A 7 -9.39 -22.90 14.41
CA THR A 7 -9.63 -21.82 13.46
C THR A 7 -8.52 -20.78 13.47
N ARG A 8 -7.99 -20.42 14.64
CA ARG A 8 -6.84 -19.49 14.75
C ARG A 8 -5.54 -20.08 14.22
N ALA A 9 -5.36 -21.39 14.31
CA ALA A 9 -4.17 -22.06 13.77
C ALA A 9 -4.24 -22.17 12.24
N GLU A 10 -5.43 -22.43 11.69
CA GLU A 10 -5.69 -22.43 10.24
C GLU A 10 -5.57 -21.02 9.64
N ASP A 11 -6.15 -20.01 10.30
CA ASP A 11 -6.01 -18.60 9.92
C ASP A 11 -4.53 -18.17 9.93
N ARG A 12 -3.78 -18.59 10.96
CA ARG A 12 -2.36 -18.27 11.07
C ARG A 12 -1.53 -18.98 10.00
N ALA A 13 -1.81 -20.24 9.73
CA ALA A 13 -1.14 -20.99 8.66
C ALA A 13 -1.44 -20.42 7.28
N PHE A 14 -2.68 -19.94 7.06
CA PHE A 14 -3.06 -19.22 5.84
C PHE A 14 -2.31 -17.88 5.74
N PHE A 15 -2.26 -17.10 6.82
CA PHE A 15 -1.48 -15.85 6.85
C PHE A 15 0.01 -16.11 6.60
N ASP A 16 0.61 -17.07 7.29
CA ASP A 16 2.02 -17.40 7.15
C ASP A 16 2.37 -17.95 5.73
N ALA A 17 1.41 -18.59 5.06
CA ALA A 17 1.59 -19.10 3.69
C ALA A 17 1.36 -18.02 2.61
N ASN A 18 0.61 -16.95 2.90
CA ASN A 18 0.22 -15.94 1.93
C ASN A 18 0.82 -14.55 2.20
N ILE A 19 1.44 -14.35 3.36
CA ILE A 19 2.23 -13.15 3.59
C ILE A 19 3.57 -13.35 2.89
N ARG A 20 3.80 -12.56 1.85
CA ARG A 20 5.14 -12.38 1.30
C ARG A 20 6.01 -11.81 2.40
N THR A 21 7.04 -12.53 2.77
CA THR A 21 8.06 -11.94 3.64
C THR A 21 8.84 -10.91 2.83
N PRO A 22 9.34 -9.84 3.45
CA PRO A 22 10.25 -8.91 2.79
C PRO A 22 11.43 -9.60 2.11
N GLU A 23 11.87 -10.73 2.66
CA GLU A 23 12.94 -11.56 2.09
C GLU A 23 12.54 -12.26 0.79
N MET A 24 11.28 -12.70 0.65
CA MET A 24 10.76 -13.30 -0.59
C MET A 24 10.62 -12.23 -1.67
N GLU A 25 10.13 -11.05 -1.33
CA GLU A 25 10.05 -9.92 -2.26
C GLU A 25 11.44 -9.45 -2.69
N MET A 26 12.37 -9.37 -1.75
CA MET A 26 13.75 -8.99 -2.03
C MET A 26 14.50 -10.02 -2.86
N ALA A 27 14.26 -11.31 -2.64
CA ALA A 27 14.89 -12.38 -3.42
C ALA A 27 14.40 -12.39 -4.89
N GLU A 28 13.15 -12.02 -5.14
CA GLU A 28 12.58 -11.96 -6.49
C GLU A 28 13.05 -10.73 -7.27
N ILE A 29 13.20 -9.60 -6.61
CA ILE A 29 13.52 -8.33 -7.25
C ILE A 29 15.03 -8.06 -7.26
N GLY A 30 15.78 -8.80 -6.47
CA GLY A 30 17.24 -8.98 -6.42
C GLY A 30 18.13 -7.74 -6.51
N GLY A 31 19.05 -7.61 -5.53
CA GLY A 31 20.33 -6.94 -5.68
C GLY A 31 20.34 -5.43 -5.90
N ASP A 32 21.46 -4.97 -6.38
CA ASP A 32 21.77 -3.56 -6.64
C ASP A 32 20.71 -2.84 -7.47
N VAL A 33 20.44 -1.60 -7.09
CA VAL A 33 19.62 -0.67 -7.89
C VAL A 33 20.54 0.09 -8.85
N PRO A 34 20.56 -0.25 -10.16
CA PRO A 34 21.31 0.53 -11.13
C PRO A 34 20.80 1.98 -11.19
N SER A 35 21.64 2.89 -11.62
CA SER A 35 21.22 4.25 -11.88
C SER A 35 20.17 4.31 -12.98
N ALA A 36 19.22 5.23 -12.89
CA ALA A 36 18.12 5.28 -13.87
C ALA A 36 18.60 5.49 -15.32
N ASP A 37 19.75 6.12 -15.53
CA ASP A 37 20.37 6.35 -16.84
C ASP A 37 21.12 5.12 -17.39
N GLU A 38 21.42 4.13 -16.55
CA GLU A 38 22.03 2.86 -16.97
C GLU A 38 20.99 1.84 -17.48
N LEU A 39 19.70 2.10 -17.25
CA LEU A 39 18.60 1.24 -17.64
C LEU A 39 17.93 1.69 -18.94
N THR A 40 17.40 0.75 -19.69
CA THR A 40 16.37 1.09 -20.69
C THR A 40 15.06 1.42 -19.99
N ILE A 41 14.13 2.10 -20.67
CA ILE A 41 12.85 2.46 -20.03
C ILE A 41 12.05 1.24 -19.58
N GLU A 42 12.12 0.16 -20.34
CA GLU A 42 11.43 -1.11 -20.07
C GLU A 42 12.02 -1.86 -18.87
N GLN A 43 13.27 -1.55 -18.51
CA GLN A 43 13.95 -2.17 -17.35
C GLN A 43 13.65 -1.45 -16.03
N ILE A 44 13.06 -0.27 -16.09
CA ILE A 44 12.71 0.47 -14.88
C ILE A 44 11.53 -0.24 -14.20
N ASN A 45 11.78 -0.78 -13.01
CA ASN A 45 10.77 -1.44 -12.19
C ASN A 45 10.43 -0.59 -10.95
N PRO A 46 9.37 0.22 -10.99
CA PRO A 46 8.98 1.06 -9.85
C PRO A 46 8.47 0.26 -8.63
N HIS A 47 8.27 -1.05 -8.78
CA HIS A 47 7.89 -1.95 -7.69
C HIS A 47 9.10 -2.50 -6.92
N ASN A 48 10.33 -2.23 -7.38
CA ASN A 48 11.53 -2.68 -6.68
C ASN A 48 11.67 -1.97 -5.31
N PRO A 49 11.59 -2.71 -4.17
CA PRO A 49 11.66 -2.12 -2.84
C PRO A 49 13.02 -1.47 -2.54
N HIS A 50 14.11 -1.93 -3.18
CA HIS A 50 15.43 -1.34 -3.02
C HIS A 50 15.52 0.12 -3.50
N LEU A 51 14.67 0.52 -4.47
CA LEU A 51 14.56 1.93 -4.88
C LEU A 51 14.22 2.85 -3.69
N PHE A 52 13.35 2.37 -2.80
CA PHE A 52 12.93 3.12 -1.62
C PHE A 52 13.88 2.95 -0.45
N LEU A 53 14.43 1.75 -0.27
CA LEU A 53 15.40 1.46 0.79
C LEU A 53 16.68 2.29 0.61
N GLU A 54 17.15 2.48 -0.63
CA GLU A 54 18.34 3.24 -0.99
C GLU A 54 18.06 4.72 -1.31
N ASP A 55 16.80 5.15 -1.18
CA ASP A 55 16.33 6.52 -1.50
C ASP A 55 16.64 6.95 -2.95
N ARG A 56 16.56 6.02 -3.89
CA ARG A 56 16.90 6.23 -5.32
C ARG A 56 15.68 6.25 -6.25
N TRP A 57 14.48 6.17 -5.71
CA TRP A 57 13.24 6.15 -6.48
C TRP A 57 13.01 7.42 -7.31
N GLN A 58 13.52 8.57 -6.88
CA GLN A 58 13.26 9.88 -7.50
C GLN A 58 13.70 9.93 -8.96
N GLU A 59 14.91 9.44 -9.27
CA GLU A 59 15.48 9.45 -10.62
C GLU A 59 14.72 8.51 -11.56
N HIS A 60 14.34 7.32 -11.09
CA HIS A 60 13.57 6.34 -11.84
C HIS A 60 12.17 6.84 -12.17
N PHE A 61 11.47 7.38 -11.18
CA PHE A 61 10.15 7.97 -11.38
C PHE A 61 10.19 9.25 -12.23
N ALA A 62 11.28 10.02 -12.17
CA ALA A 62 11.44 11.19 -13.03
C ALA A 62 11.53 10.78 -14.50
N ARG A 63 12.30 9.72 -14.82
CA ARG A 63 12.37 9.16 -16.16
C ARG A 63 11.03 8.60 -16.62
N LEU A 64 10.36 7.81 -15.82
CA LEU A 64 9.02 7.30 -16.15
C LEU A 64 8.05 8.43 -16.47
N ARG A 65 8.00 9.49 -15.65
CA ARG A 65 7.14 10.65 -15.93
C ARG A 65 7.46 11.35 -17.24
N ALA A 66 8.71 11.34 -17.65
CA ALA A 66 9.16 12.02 -18.87
C ALA A 66 8.97 11.17 -20.13
N GLU A 67 9.29 9.89 -20.08
CA GLU A 67 9.45 9.02 -21.24
C GLU A 67 8.30 8.01 -21.40
N ASP A 68 7.79 7.44 -20.27
CA ASP A 68 6.72 6.44 -20.27
C ASP A 68 5.83 6.55 -19.01
N PRO A 69 4.94 7.58 -18.95
CA PRO A 69 4.20 7.90 -17.73
C PRO A 69 3.14 6.86 -17.34
N VAL A 70 2.73 5.99 -18.24
CA VAL A 70 1.84 4.85 -18.00
C VAL A 70 2.59 3.59 -18.38
N HIS A 71 3.45 3.15 -17.48
CA HIS A 71 4.44 2.13 -17.70
C HIS A 71 3.90 0.72 -17.44
N LEU A 72 4.10 -0.20 -18.41
CA LEU A 72 3.70 -1.59 -18.26
C LEU A 72 4.82 -2.37 -17.55
N ASN A 73 4.47 -2.98 -16.42
CA ASN A 73 5.34 -3.90 -15.71
C ASN A 73 4.89 -5.34 -15.91
N GLU A 74 5.83 -6.27 -15.86
CA GLU A 74 5.57 -7.70 -15.84
C GLU A 74 6.49 -8.36 -14.82
N LEU A 75 5.89 -8.87 -13.73
CA LEU A 75 6.60 -9.60 -12.67
C LEU A 75 6.11 -11.03 -12.61
N GLU A 76 7.00 -11.95 -12.29
CA GLU A 76 6.65 -13.37 -12.20
C GLU A 76 5.54 -13.61 -11.18
N THR A 77 5.62 -12.97 -10.02
CA THR A 77 4.67 -13.14 -8.92
C THR A 77 3.39 -12.33 -9.07
N SER A 78 3.47 -11.09 -9.54
CA SER A 78 2.32 -10.18 -9.62
C SER A 78 1.68 -10.13 -11.02
N GLY A 79 2.33 -10.75 -12.01
CA GLY A 79 1.88 -10.71 -13.39
C GLY A 79 2.06 -9.32 -14.01
N ARG A 80 1.15 -8.97 -14.93
CA ARG A 80 1.18 -7.70 -15.66
C ARG A 80 0.33 -6.65 -14.96
N PHE A 81 0.91 -5.46 -14.79
CA PHE A 81 0.22 -4.30 -14.22
C PHE A 81 0.79 -2.99 -14.76
N TRP A 82 0.03 -1.92 -14.62
CA TRP A 82 0.41 -0.59 -15.08
C TRP A 82 0.83 0.30 -13.91
N SER A 83 1.99 0.94 -14.03
CA SER A 83 2.43 1.99 -13.12
C SER A 83 2.11 3.35 -13.69
N VAL A 84 1.25 4.10 -13.02
CA VAL A 84 0.83 5.44 -13.44
C VAL A 84 1.59 6.48 -12.64
N THR A 85 2.36 7.35 -13.30
CA THR A 85 3.35 8.21 -12.61
C THR A 85 3.08 9.71 -12.70
N LYS A 86 2.24 10.19 -13.64
CA LYS A 86 1.84 11.60 -13.73
C LYS A 86 0.61 11.89 -12.86
N TYR A 87 0.62 13.03 -12.19
CA TYR A 87 -0.46 13.44 -11.29
C TYR A 87 -1.85 13.46 -11.96
N GLU A 88 -1.95 14.00 -13.18
CA GLU A 88 -3.25 14.08 -13.87
C GLU A 88 -3.76 12.70 -14.26
N ASP A 89 -2.87 11.79 -14.65
CA ASP A 89 -3.23 10.41 -14.99
C ASP A 89 -3.65 9.64 -13.73
N VAL A 90 -2.93 9.80 -12.61
CA VAL A 90 -3.33 9.24 -11.30
C VAL A 90 -4.71 9.74 -10.90
N ARG A 91 -4.98 11.05 -11.04
CA ARG A 91 -6.30 11.61 -10.74
C ARG A 91 -7.40 11.06 -11.64
N ALA A 92 -7.11 10.86 -12.92
CA ALA A 92 -8.08 10.31 -13.86
C ALA A 92 -8.45 8.86 -13.49
N VAL A 93 -7.45 8.04 -13.18
CA VAL A 93 -7.65 6.63 -12.73
C VAL A 93 -8.39 6.59 -11.40
N ASP A 94 -7.95 7.36 -10.39
CA ASP A 94 -8.57 7.39 -9.05
C ASP A 94 -10.01 7.91 -9.07
N GLY A 95 -10.33 8.80 -9.99
CA GLY A 95 -11.67 9.37 -10.13
C GLY A 95 -12.67 8.52 -10.92
N ASP A 96 -12.20 7.57 -11.73
CA ASP A 96 -13.02 6.72 -12.58
C ASP A 96 -13.19 5.32 -11.97
N TRP A 97 -13.90 5.25 -10.86
CA TRP A 97 -14.16 4.01 -10.13
C TRP A 97 -14.98 2.99 -10.94
N GLU A 98 -15.74 3.41 -11.95
CA GLU A 98 -16.51 2.51 -12.81
C GLU A 98 -15.59 1.66 -13.70
N THR A 99 -14.46 2.24 -14.14
CA THR A 99 -13.45 1.53 -14.94
C THR A 99 -12.38 0.90 -14.04
N TYR A 100 -11.93 1.62 -13.00
CA TYR A 100 -10.82 1.23 -12.12
C TYR A 100 -11.32 1.00 -10.69
N SER A 101 -11.97 -0.15 -10.48
CA SER A 101 -12.58 -0.55 -9.22
C SER A 101 -11.54 -0.83 -8.13
N SER A 102 -11.75 -0.31 -6.92
CA SER A 102 -11.00 -0.68 -5.71
C SER A 102 -11.56 -1.90 -4.99
N ALA A 103 -12.76 -2.36 -5.37
CA ALA A 103 -13.43 -3.47 -4.68
C ALA A 103 -12.72 -4.83 -4.84
N LYS A 104 -11.83 -4.96 -5.82
CA LYS A 104 -11.01 -6.16 -6.03
C LYS A 104 -9.69 -6.17 -5.24
N GLY A 105 -9.38 -5.10 -4.54
CA GLY A 105 -8.16 -4.94 -3.76
C GLY A 105 -7.49 -3.59 -3.99
N ILE A 106 -6.67 -3.20 -3.04
CA ILE A 106 -5.94 -1.91 -3.02
C ILE A 106 -4.43 -2.09 -3.04
N THR A 107 -3.98 -3.31 -3.12
CA THR A 107 -2.55 -3.68 -3.18
C THR A 107 -2.31 -4.54 -4.41
N LEU A 108 -1.09 -4.49 -4.92
CA LEU A 108 -0.66 -5.39 -5.96
C LEU A 108 -0.61 -6.82 -5.39
N GLY A 109 -1.52 -7.67 -5.86
CA GLY A 109 -1.68 -9.04 -5.36
C GLY A 109 -0.69 -10.04 -5.97
N ILE A 110 -0.64 -11.23 -5.38
CA ILE A 110 0.03 -12.38 -5.96
C ILE A 110 -0.85 -12.92 -7.09
N LYS A 111 -0.25 -13.22 -8.23
CA LYS A 111 -0.96 -13.62 -9.47
C LYS A 111 -1.88 -14.82 -9.26
N GLU A 112 -1.45 -15.82 -8.50
CA GLU A 112 -2.22 -17.03 -8.22
C GLU A 112 -3.50 -16.72 -7.42
N ILE A 113 -3.42 -15.79 -6.48
CA ILE A 113 -4.56 -15.36 -5.67
C ILE A 113 -5.50 -14.48 -6.49
N ALA A 114 -4.96 -13.58 -7.31
CA ALA A 114 -5.76 -12.68 -8.14
C ALA A 114 -6.52 -13.42 -9.27
N MET A 115 -6.04 -14.58 -9.69
CA MET A 115 -6.68 -15.41 -10.73
C MET A 115 -7.66 -16.46 -10.18
N SER A 116 -7.74 -16.66 -8.87
CA SER A 116 -8.72 -17.56 -8.29
C SER A 116 -10.08 -16.85 -8.21
N GLU A 117 -11.04 -17.31 -8.99
CA GLU A 117 -12.44 -16.82 -8.95
C GLU A 117 -13.15 -17.14 -7.62
N GLU A 118 -12.56 -18.00 -6.80
CA GLU A 118 -13.12 -18.48 -5.54
C GLU A 118 -12.70 -17.70 -4.30
N THR A 119 -11.83 -16.68 -4.46
CA THR A 119 -11.38 -15.91 -3.30
C THR A 119 -12.42 -14.84 -2.96
N GLU A 120 -13.36 -15.20 -2.09
CA GLU A 120 -14.11 -14.20 -1.33
C GLU A 120 -13.11 -13.26 -0.67
N PRO A 121 -13.36 -11.94 -0.61
CA PRO A 121 -12.45 -10.99 0.04
C PRO A 121 -12.26 -11.40 1.50
N GLN A 122 -11.21 -12.16 1.77
CA GLN A 122 -10.88 -12.61 3.12
C GLN A 122 -10.20 -11.46 3.86
N GLY A 123 -10.92 -10.82 4.73
CA GLY A 123 -10.40 -9.77 5.56
C GLY A 123 -11.47 -8.82 6.08
N ILE A 124 -11.07 -7.89 6.93
CA ILE A 124 -11.94 -6.82 7.37
C ILE A 124 -12.25 -5.94 6.17
N GLN A 125 -13.51 -5.96 5.71
CA GLN A 125 -13.96 -5.07 4.66
C GLN A 125 -13.86 -3.62 5.15
N THR A 126 -12.90 -2.88 4.59
CA THR A 126 -12.73 -1.47 4.86
C THR A 126 -13.29 -0.66 3.68
N PHE A 127 -13.74 0.56 3.95
CA PHE A 127 -14.25 1.41 2.87
C PHE A 127 -13.18 1.78 1.82
N ILE A 128 -11.89 1.58 2.11
CA ILE A 128 -10.78 1.78 1.17
C ILE A 128 -10.86 0.78 0.01
N ALA A 129 -11.32 -0.45 0.29
CA ALA A 129 -11.49 -1.53 -0.68
C ALA A 129 -12.96 -1.66 -1.11
N MET A 130 -13.64 -0.54 -1.34
CA MET A 130 -15.03 -0.49 -1.78
C MET A 130 -15.22 0.57 -2.87
N ASP A 131 -16.19 0.34 -3.72
CA ASP A 131 -16.67 1.33 -4.69
C ASP A 131 -17.97 2.01 -4.21
N PRO A 132 -18.36 3.16 -4.77
CA PRO A 132 -19.68 3.71 -4.57
C PRO A 132 -20.80 2.73 -5.03
N PRO A 133 -21.95 2.69 -4.34
CA PRO A 133 -22.38 3.59 -3.26
C PRO A 133 -21.92 3.23 -1.85
N GLU A 134 -21.45 1.98 -1.62
CA GLU A 134 -21.07 1.44 -0.31
C GLU A 134 -19.92 2.25 0.30
N HIS A 135 -18.86 2.51 -0.48
CA HIS A 135 -17.75 3.40 -0.08
C HIS A 135 -18.27 4.73 0.45
N THR A 136 -19.16 5.38 -0.32
CA THR A 136 -19.69 6.70 0.03
C THR A 136 -20.49 6.64 1.32
N ALA A 137 -21.30 5.59 1.52
CA ALA A 137 -22.11 5.41 2.71
C ALA A 137 -21.23 5.22 3.96
N GLN A 138 -20.23 4.36 3.90
CA GLN A 138 -19.33 4.09 5.02
C GLN A 138 -18.43 5.29 5.33
N ARG A 139 -17.81 5.90 4.33
CA ARG A 139 -16.98 7.10 4.51
C ARG A 139 -17.75 8.26 5.15
N LYS A 140 -19.03 8.40 4.82
CA LYS A 140 -19.89 9.44 5.42
C LYS A 140 -20.02 9.29 6.93
N THR A 141 -20.04 8.08 7.47
CA THR A 141 -20.16 7.82 8.91
C THR A 141 -18.96 8.33 9.70
N VAL A 142 -17.75 8.21 9.14
CA VAL A 142 -16.52 8.62 9.81
C VAL A 142 -16.07 10.04 9.48
N ARG A 143 -16.69 10.67 8.47
CA ARG A 143 -16.29 11.99 7.97
C ARG A 143 -16.34 13.09 9.04
N SER A 144 -17.33 13.03 9.94
CA SER A 144 -17.49 14.02 11.00
C SER A 144 -16.33 13.97 12.00
N VAL A 145 -15.78 12.80 12.26
CA VAL A 145 -14.65 12.61 13.20
C VAL A 145 -13.41 13.33 12.68
N SER A 146 -13.14 13.23 11.38
CA SER A 146 -11.96 13.81 10.73
C SER A 146 -12.22 15.24 10.21
N ALA A 147 -13.38 15.83 10.48
CA ALA A 147 -13.69 17.19 10.05
C ALA A 147 -12.73 18.21 10.71
N PRO A 148 -12.28 19.25 9.97
CA PRO A 148 -11.36 20.25 10.51
C PRO A 148 -11.84 20.92 11.79
N SER A 149 -13.15 21.07 11.97
CA SER A 149 -13.75 21.59 13.22
C SER A 149 -13.53 20.66 14.39
N ASN A 150 -13.69 19.35 14.19
CA ASN A 150 -13.47 18.37 15.25
C ASN A 150 -11.98 18.19 15.56
N LEU A 151 -11.13 18.21 14.54
CA LEU A 151 -9.67 18.14 14.72
C LEU A 151 -9.16 19.31 15.58
N ARG A 152 -9.67 20.53 15.38
CA ARG A 152 -9.34 21.67 16.24
C ARG A 152 -9.73 21.47 17.70
N ASN A 153 -10.80 20.73 17.97
CA ASN A 153 -11.25 20.47 19.33
C ASN A 153 -10.35 19.47 20.07
N ILE A 154 -9.75 18.54 19.34
CA ILE A 154 -8.86 17.52 19.94
C ILE A 154 -7.38 17.93 19.92
N GLU A 155 -7.01 18.96 19.18
CA GLU A 155 -5.62 19.46 19.10
C GLU A 155 -5.01 19.77 20.48
N PRO A 156 -5.70 20.46 21.42
CA PRO A 156 -5.14 20.73 22.74
C PRO A 156 -4.79 19.46 23.50
N MET A 157 -5.66 18.46 23.47
CA MET A 157 -5.42 17.16 24.11
C MET A 157 -4.22 16.44 23.49
N ILE A 158 -4.08 16.48 22.17
CA ILE A 158 -2.92 15.87 21.48
C ILE A 158 -1.64 16.58 21.92
N ARG A 159 -1.63 17.91 21.94
CA ARG A 159 -0.45 18.69 22.40
C ARG A 159 -0.06 18.38 23.83
N GLU A 160 -1.02 18.32 24.74
CA GLU A 160 -0.80 17.98 26.14
C GLU A 160 -0.16 16.58 26.28
N ARG A 161 -0.78 15.57 25.67
CA ARG A 161 -0.25 14.19 25.70
C ARG A 161 1.14 14.06 25.05
N THR A 162 1.37 14.80 23.97
CA THR A 162 2.68 14.81 23.31
C THR A 162 3.73 15.44 24.23
N ALA A 163 3.41 16.54 24.90
CA ALA A 163 4.32 17.18 25.86
C ALA A 163 4.63 16.24 27.05
N GLU A 164 3.61 15.64 27.66
CA GLU A 164 3.78 14.66 28.73
C GLU A 164 4.67 13.48 28.31
N LEU A 165 4.46 12.95 27.09
CA LEU A 165 5.29 11.87 26.56
C LEU A 165 6.74 12.32 26.38
N LEU A 166 6.97 13.48 25.76
CA LEU A 166 8.33 14.01 25.54
C LEU A 166 9.04 14.29 26.88
N ASP A 167 8.33 14.83 27.87
CA ASP A 167 8.87 15.09 29.20
C ASP A 167 9.20 13.79 29.98
N SER A 168 8.59 12.66 29.59
CA SER A 168 8.83 11.35 30.21
C SER A 168 10.01 10.60 29.60
N LEU A 169 10.55 11.06 28.47
CA LEU A 169 11.67 10.39 27.82
C LEU A 169 12.96 10.52 28.65
N PRO A 170 13.82 9.48 28.66
CA PRO A 170 15.07 9.53 29.38
C PRO A 170 16.02 10.56 28.77
N GLU A 171 16.71 11.31 29.63
CA GLU A 171 17.70 12.29 29.22
C GLU A 171 19.10 11.66 29.19
N GLY A 172 19.83 11.88 28.09
CA GLY A 172 21.25 11.51 27.98
C GLY A 172 21.53 10.04 27.70
N GLU A 173 20.51 9.26 27.38
CA GLU A 173 20.65 7.88 26.93
C GLU A 173 19.78 7.59 25.70
N SER A 174 20.14 6.54 24.93
CA SER A 174 19.32 6.05 23.81
C SER A 174 18.10 5.32 24.34
N PHE A 175 16.97 5.53 23.66
CA PHE A 175 15.71 4.82 23.92
C PHE A 175 15.11 4.33 22.60
N ASP A 176 14.28 3.31 22.69
CA ASP A 176 13.51 2.73 21.58
C ASP A 176 12.00 2.96 21.80
#